data_e34f0e8697b37457b4ad5dd30d7ad61c
#
_entry.id   e34f0e8697b37457b4ad5dd30d7ad61c
#
_cell.length_a   1.000
_cell.length_b   1.000
_cell.length_c   1.000
_cell.angle_alpha   90.00
_cell.angle_beta   90.00
_cell.angle_gamma   90.00
#
_symmetry.space_group_name_H-M   'P 1'
#
loop_
_entity.id
_entity.type
_entity.pdbx_description
1 polymer ?
#
loop_
_entity_poly.entity_id
_entity_poly.type
_entity_poly.pdbx_seq_one_letter_code
_entity_poly.pdbx_strand_id
1 'polypeptide(L)'
;MSPELPAAHTIRLGPPWEVAAEAGRVRHARKFGRPRTLAGDERVRLVFRHIPGPAEITLNGERLGSVVADGPFAADITTRLLTRNSVVVLVTSEELLGLVVLEINKIF
;
A
#
# COMPACT_ATOMS: atom_id res chain seq x y z
N MET A 1 12.30 -19.34 -24.21
CA MET A 1 12.13 -18.13 -23.50
C MET A 1 10.83 -18.19 -22.72
N SER A 2 10.96 -17.98 -21.52
CA SER A 2 9.78 -17.85 -20.74
C SER A 2 9.08 -16.61 -21.19
N PRO A 3 7.86 -16.72 -21.57
CA PRO A 3 7.12 -15.51 -21.74
C PRO A 3 7.06 -14.88 -20.38
N GLU A 4 7.71 -13.80 -20.27
CA GLU A 4 7.48 -12.98 -19.14
C GLU A 4 6.02 -12.76 -19.04
N LEU A 5 5.49 -13.05 -17.93
CA LEU A 5 4.19 -12.50 -17.63
C LEU A 5 4.30 -11.00 -17.89
N PRO A 6 3.33 -10.39 -18.51
CA PRO A 6 3.35 -8.95 -18.67
C PRO A 6 3.70 -8.38 -17.31
N ALA A 7 4.73 -7.60 -17.29
CA ALA A 7 5.13 -6.97 -16.07
C ALA A 7 3.93 -6.25 -15.48
N ALA A 8 3.74 -6.41 -14.20
CA ALA A 8 2.75 -5.63 -13.49
C ALA A 8 3.07 -4.17 -13.76
N HIS A 9 2.05 -3.40 -14.06
CA HIS A 9 2.21 -1.97 -14.13
C HIS A 9 2.38 -1.49 -12.69
N THR A 10 3.52 -0.90 -12.39
CA THR A 10 3.86 -0.53 -11.03
C THR A 10 3.89 0.98 -10.89
N ILE A 11 3.20 1.49 -9.88
CA ILE A 11 3.19 2.91 -9.55
C ILE A 11 3.78 3.07 -8.17
N ARG A 12 4.87 3.82 -8.07
CA ARG A 12 5.52 4.04 -6.79
C ARG A 12 4.76 5.09 -5.99
N LEU A 13 4.46 4.78 -4.73
CA LEU A 13 3.94 5.76 -3.77
C LEU A 13 5.13 6.30 -2.99
N GLY A 14 5.84 7.22 -3.63
CA GLY A 14 7.04 7.79 -3.04
C GLY A 14 6.74 8.94 -2.08
N PRO A 15 7.82 9.55 -1.56
CA PRO A 15 7.66 10.70 -0.68
C PRO A 15 7.02 11.89 -1.41
N PRO A 16 6.44 12.82 -0.67
CA PRO A 16 6.48 12.82 0.79
C PRO A 16 5.33 12.03 1.41
N TRP A 17 5.68 11.29 2.46
CA TRP A 17 4.68 10.73 3.37
C TRP A 17 4.58 11.67 4.56
N GLU A 18 3.38 11.89 5.06
CA GLU A 18 3.20 12.65 6.29
C GLU A 18 3.49 11.72 7.46
N VAL A 19 4.36 12.14 8.35
CA VAL A 19 4.78 11.33 9.49
C VAL A 19 4.51 12.12 10.76
N ALA A 20 3.79 11.54 11.70
CA ALA A 20 3.44 12.20 12.94
C ALA A 20 3.35 11.20 14.08
N ALA A 21 3.62 11.68 15.29
CA ALA A 21 3.42 10.89 16.49
C ALA A 21 1.92 10.82 16.80
N GLU A 22 1.46 9.65 17.21
CA GLU A 22 0.06 9.47 17.56
C GLU A 22 -0.08 8.40 18.63
N ALA A 23 -0.39 8.82 19.85
CA ALA A 23 -0.68 7.91 20.97
C ALA A 23 0.41 6.85 21.16
N GLY A 24 1.67 7.27 21.18
CA GLY A 24 2.80 6.37 21.38
C GLY A 24 3.21 5.58 20.17
N ARG A 25 2.61 5.86 19.03
CA ARG A 25 2.97 5.24 17.75
C ARG A 25 3.33 6.31 16.75
N VAL A 26 3.85 5.88 15.60
CA VAL A 26 4.17 6.77 14.50
C VAL A 26 3.18 6.51 13.38
N ARG A 27 2.54 7.57 12.93
CA ARG A 27 1.55 7.50 11.86
C ARG A 27 2.19 7.97 10.56
N HIS A 28 2.23 7.07 9.60
CA HIS A 28 2.66 7.39 8.23
C HIS A 28 1.42 7.46 7.35
N ALA A 29 1.23 8.56 6.66
CA ALA A 29 0.05 8.75 5.83
C ALA A 29 0.43 9.24 4.43
N ARG A 30 -0.28 8.76 3.44
CA ARG A 30 -0.05 9.14 2.05
C ARG A 30 -1.38 9.14 1.29
N LYS A 31 -1.63 10.25 0.61
CA LYS A 31 -2.78 10.32 -0.27
C LYS A 31 -2.36 9.96 -1.68
N PHE A 32 -3.25 9.35 -2.42
CA PHE A 32 -2.98 9.03 -3.82
C PHE A 32 -4.29 8.98 -4.60
N GLY A 33 -4.20 9.31 -5.88
CA GLY A 33 -5.34 9.24 -6.76
C GLY A 33 -5.59 7.83 -7.25
N ARG A 34 -6.80 7.59 -7.72
CA ARG A 34 -7.10 6.32 -8.36
C ARG A 34 -6.23 6.18 -9.60
N PRO A 35 -5.61 5.04 -9.82
CA PRO A 35 -4.92 4.80 -11.08
C PRO A 35 -5.87 5.00 -12.26
N ARG A 36 -5.33 5.11 -13.45
CA ARG A 36 -6.14 5.23 -14.67
C ARG A 36 -7.29 4.23 -14.66
N THR A 37 -8.27 4.46 -15.51
CA THR A 37 -9.39 3.54 -15.63
C THR A 37 -8.89 2.11 -15.77
N LEU A 38 -9.41 1.25 -14.90
CA LEU A 38 -9.02 -0.16 -14.89
C LEU A 38 -9.95 -0.96 -15.78
N ALA A 39 -9.38 -1.91 -16.51
CA ALA A 39 -10.19 -2.88 -17.22
C ALA A 39 -10.80 -3.85 -16.22
N GLY A 40 -11.89 -4.53 -16.62
CA GLY A 40 -12.58 -5.43 -15.71
C GLY A 40 -11.76 -6.61 -15.26
N ASP A 41 -10.69 -6.93 -15.99
CA ASP A 41 -9.79 -8.04 -15.65
C ASP A 41 -8.53 -7.57 -14.94
N GLU A 42 -8.47 -6.31 -14.52
CA GLU A 42 -7.32 -5.78 -13.81
C GLU A 42 -7.58 -5.69 -12.32
N ARG A 43 -6.53 -5.96 -11.55
CA ARG A 43 -6.54 -5.86 -10.10
C ARG A 43 -5.42 -4.94 -9.65
N VAL A 44 -5.68 -4.23 -8.57
CA VAL A 44 -4.70 -3.35 -7.95
C VAL A 44 -4.34 -3.90 -6.59
N ARG A 45 -3.04 -4.11 -6.36
CA ARG A 45 -2.51 -4.50 -5.06
C ARG A 45 -1.70 -3.36 -4.50
N LEU A 46 -1.89 -3.11 -3.21
CA LEU A 46 -1.04 -2.18 -2.47
C LEU A 46 0.05 -3.03 -1.83
N VAL A 47 1.30 -2.73 -2.15
CA VAL A 47 2.44 -3.54 -1.72
C VAL A 47 3.43 -2.71 -0.95
N PHE A 48 3.71 -3.13 0.28
CA PHE A 48 4.77 -2.57 1.11
C PHE A 48 5.90 -3.58 1.12
N ARG A 49 7.09 -3.17 0.68
CA ARG A 49 8.26 -4.05 0.68
C ARG A 49 8.74 -4.33 2.09
N HIS A 50 8.60 -3.34 2.98
CA HIS A 50 9.01 -3.50 4.36
C HIS A 50 8.23 -2.56 5.25
N ILE A 51 7.61 -3.09 6.29
CA ILE A 51 6.97 -2.32 7.34
C ILE A 51 7.66 -2.71 8.65
N PRO A 52 8.19 -1.74 9.42
CA PRO A 52 8.69 -2.08 10.76
C PRO A 52 7.48 -2.41 11.63
N GLY A 53 7.40 -3.65 12.05
CA GLY A 53 6.25 -4.09 12.86
C GLY A 53 6.48 -3.91 14.34
N PRO A 54 5.43 -4.04 15.13
CA PRO A 54 4.05 -4.29 14.69
C PRO A 54 3.41 -3.05 14.11
N ALA A 55 2.46 -3.27 13.23
CA ALA A 55 1.81 -2.16 12.53
C ALA A 55 0.38 -2.50 12.14
N GLU A 56 -0.43 -1.46 11.97
CA GLU A 56 -1.77 -1.56 11.42
C GLU A 56 -1.85 -0.72 10.14
N ILE A 57 -2.51 -1.26 9.12
CA ILE A 57 -2.65 -0.59 7.84
C ILE A 57 -4.12 -0.35 7.56
N THR A 58 -4.47 0.90 7.24
CA THR A 58 -5.85 1.26 6.86
C THR A 58 -5.84 1.94 5.50
N LEU A 59 -6.94 1.78 4.80
CA LEU A 59 -7.16 2.48 3.53
C LEU A 59 -8.53 3.13 3.60
N ASN A 60 -8.57 4.43 3.39
CA ASN A 60 -9.82 5.21 3.41
C ASN A 60 -10.61 4.98 4.69
N GLY A 61 -9.89 4.85 5.81
CA GLY A 61 -10.50 4.67 7.11
C GLY A 61 -10.86 3.23 7.46
N GLU A 62 -10.66 2.29 6.55
CA GLU A 62 -10.99 0.89 6.79
C GLU A 62 -9.72 0.06 6.94
N ARG A 63 -9.73 -0.85 7.88
CA ARG A 63 -8.57 -1.68 8.13
C ARG A 63 -8.31 -2.62 6.95
N LEU A 64 -7.08 -2.61 6.45
CA LEU A 64 -6.62 -3.57 5.45
C LEU A 64 -6.01 -4.79 6.12
N GLY A 65 -5.28 -4.57 7.19
CA GLY A 65 -4.60 -5.66 7.88
C GLY A 65 -3.58 -5.15 8.86
N SER A 66 -2.75 -6.06 9.34
CA SER A 66 -1.69 -5.73 10.29
C SER A 66 -0.51 -6.67 10.08
N VAL A 67 0.66 -6.23 10.58
CA VAL A 67 1.84 -7.08 10.66
C VAL A 67 2.27 -7.13 12.11
N VAL A 68 2.71 -8.29 12.58
CA VAL A 68 3.11 -8.47 13.97
C VAL A 68 4.60 -8.28 14.16
N ALA A 69 5.36 -8.40 13.10
CA ALA A 69 6.81 -8.23 13.11
C ALA A 69 7.22 -7.55 11.81
N ASP A 70 8.49 -7.11 11.75
CA ASP A 70 9.02 -6.50 10.53
C ASP A 70 8.78 -7.41 9.34
N GLY A 71 8.38 -6.83 8.23
CA GLY A 71 8.20 -7.60 7.03
C GLY A 71 7.36 -6.91 5.97
N PRO A 72 7.09 -7.62 4.88
CA PRO A 72 6.28 -7.09 3.80
C PRO A 72 4.79 -7.22 4.11
N PHE A 73 4.01 -6.44 3.38
CA PHE A 73 2.55 -6.52 3.44
C PHE A 73 1.99 -6.21 2.06
N ALA A 74 0.98 -6.95 1.65
CA ALA A 74 0.31 -6.69 0.39
C ALA A 74 -1.17 -7.01 0.53
N ALA A 75 -2.00 -6.23 -0.16
CA ALA A 75 -3.43 -6.45 -0.15
C ALA A 75 -4.03 -6.00 -1.47
N ASP A 76 -5.03 -6.76 -1.94
CA ASP A 76 -5.82 -6.36 -3.11
C ASP A 76 -6.78 -5.26 -2.65
N ILE A 77 -6.70 -4.11 -3.30
CA ILE A 77 -7.53 -2.97 -2.95
C ILE A 77 -8.48 -2.56 -4.09
N THR A 78 -8.59 -3.41 -5.09
CA THR A 78 -9.35 -3.08 -6.31
C THR A 78 -10.74 -2.55 -6.02
N THR A 79 -11.48 -3.24 -5.15
CA THR A 79 -12.86 -2.87 -4.85
C THR A 79 -12.98 -1.76 -3.81
N ARG A 80 -11.86 -1.34 -3.23
CA ARG A 80 -11.86 -0.30 -2.19
C ARG A 80 -11.38 1.05 -2.70
N LEU A 81 -10.94 1.12 -3.95
CA LEU A 81 -10.40 2.35 -4.51
C LEU A 81 -11.49 3.39 -4.72
N LEU A 82 -11.18 4.60 -4.29
CA LEU A 82 -11.98 5.78 -4.54
C LEU A 82 -11.23 6.68 -5.52
N THR A 83 -11.83 7.77 -5.93
CA THR A 83 -11.15 8.75 -6.79
C THR A 83 -9.92 9.30 -6.08
N ARG A 84 -10.05 9.55 -4.77
CA ARG A 84 -8.93 9.96 -3.92
C ARG A 84 -8.87 9.00 -2.76
N ASN A 85 -7.65 8.57 -2.44
CA ASN A 85 -7.43 7.54 -1.43
C ASN A 85 -6.46 8.04 -0.39
N SER A 86 -6.57 7.47 0.81
CA SER A 86 -5.65 7.77 1.90
C SER A 86 -5.25 6.46 2.55
N VAL A 87 -3.95 6.17 2.53
CA VAL A 87 -3.40 5.02 3.23
C VAL A 87 -2.69 5.50 4.48
N VAL A 88 -2.91 4.80 5.59
CA VAL A 88 -2.30 5.12 6.86
C VAL A 88 -1.69 3.86 7.44
N VAL A 89 -0.45 3.98 7.91
CA VAL A 89 0.26 2.90 8.58
C VAL A 89 0.64 3.41 9.96
N LEU A 90 0.15 2.74 11.00
CA LEU A 90 0.51 3.04 12.39
C LEU A 90 1.52 2.01 12.85
N VAL A 91 2.71 2.47 13.21
CA VAL A 91 3.79 1.59 13.64
C VAL A 91 4.26 2.00 15.02
N THR A 92 4.86 1.06 15.76
CA THR A 92 5.45 1.38 17.07
C THR A 92 6.90 1.83 16.92
N SER A 93 7.55 1.46 15.83
CA SER A 93 8.93 1.81 15.55
C SER A 93 9.04 3.20 14.97
N GLU A 94 10.18 3.84 15.17
CA GLU A 94 10.47 5.13 14.53
C GLU A 94 11.16 4.94 13.17
N GLU A 95 11.36 3.71 12.74
CA GLU A 95 11.97 3.44 11.45
C GLU A 95 11.04 3.82 10.32
N LEU A 96 11.63 4.15 9.19
CA LEU A 96 10.86 4.52 8.00
C LEU A 96 10.30 3.28 7.32
N LEU A 97 9.20 3.47 6.60
CA LEU A 97 8.66 2.43 5.74
C LEU A 97 9.62 2.20 4.57
N GLY A 98 9.68 0.97 4.10
CA GLY A 98 10.37 0.67 2.86
C GLY A 98 9.56 1.12 1.65
N LEU A 99 9.95 0.62 0.49
CA LEU A 99 9.29 0.97 -0.76
C LEU A 99 7.82 0.56 -0.73
N VAL A 100 6.96 1.45 -1.21
CA VAL A 100 5.52 1.21 -1.32
C VAL A 100 5.10 1.43 -2.75
N VAL A 101 4.37 0.48 -3.31
CA VAL A 101 3.92 0.57 -4.70
C VAL A 101 2.49 0.07 -4.84
N LEU A 102 1.85 0.53 -5.92
CA LEU A 102 0.62 -0.08 -6.42
C LEU A 102 1.02 -0.96 -7.59
N GLU A 103 0.56 -2.20 -7.58
CA GLU A 103 0.77 -3.12 -8.70
C GLU A 103 -0.57 -3.34 -9.39
N ILE A 104 -0.59 -3.14 -10.71
CA ILE A 104 -1.78 -3.37 -11.51
C ILE A 104 -1.51 -4.59 -12.36
N ASN A 105 -2.27 -5.64 -12.13
CA ASN A 105 -2.11 -6.92 -12.81
C ASN A 105 -3.39 -7.34 -13.48
N LYS A 106 -3.26 -8.03 -14.59
CA LYS A 106 -4.40 -8.71 -15.21
C LYS A 106 -4.59 -10.05 -14.53
N ILE A 107 -5.86 -10.41 -14.38
CA ILE A 107 -6.23 -11.73 -13.92
C ILE A 107 -6.97 -12.44 -15.03
N PHE A 108 -6.84 -13.74 -15.07
CA PHE A 108 -7.50 -14.58 -16.06
C PHE A 108 -8.31 -15.64 -15.38
#